data_e40e7ddc6bf6f32791b9e8280bdff81b
#
_entry.id   e40e7ddc6bf6f32791b9e8280bdff81b
#
_cell.length_a   1.000
_cell.length_b   1.000
_cell.length_c   1.000
_cell.angle_alpha   90.00
_cell.angle_beta   90.00
_cell.angle_gamma   90.00
#
_symmetry.space_group_name_H-M   'P 1'
#
loop_
_entity.id
_entity.type
_entity.pdbx_description
1 polymer ?
#
loop_
_entity_poly.entity_id
_entity_poly.type
_entity_poly.pdbx_seq_one_letter_code
_entity_poly.pdbx_strand_id
1 'polypeptide(L)'
;METITAKTPWAGSMGSTPMHLDYFEGSMFEAVEAIAEKYPNYVAFDFMGKPTTYKKLVQEVETCAKALKTIGVREGDKVTIAMPNCPQAIYLFYAINLVGGIANMVHPLSAEKEIEFYLNESESVTAITLDQFYNKFESVRKNTKVVNIIIASIKDALAQPIKAGYMLTQGRKIEKIPEDAPVIRWQEFVRLSRCCFYDYKISRAADDPAVILYSGGTTGTTKGIVLTNKNFNALGQQVIAANPMFRPGDKMLAAMPIFHGFGLGVCIHTMLTQGGRCILVPRFTPKSYAK
;
A
#
# COMPACT_ATOMS: atom_id res chain seq x y z
N MET A 1 10.46 21.17 -32.37
CA MET A 1 10.65 22.03 -31.22
C MET A 1 9.35 22.83 -31.03
N GLU A 2 8.54 22.51 -30.04
CA GLU A 2 7.38 23.35 -29.73
C GLU A 2 7.86 24.70 -29.22
N THR A 3 7.30 25.75 -29.78
CA THR A 3 7.66 27.13 -29.44
C THR A 3 7.18 27.41 -28.01
N ILE A 4 8.10 27.78 -27.10
CA ILE A 4 7.77 28.20 -25.74
C ILE A 4 6.83 29.41 -25.86
N THR A 5 5.59 29.24 -25.44
CA THR A 5 4.60 30.33 -25.43
C THR A 5 4.46 30.90 -24.03
N ALA A 6 3.91 32.13 -23.91
CA ALA A 6 3.61 32.73 -22.61
C ALA A 6 2.69 31.89 -21.71
N LYS A 7 2.00 30.86 -22.29
CA LYS A 7 1.13 29.92 -21.57
C LYS A 7 1.90 28.78 -20.88
N THR A 8 3.17 28.53 -21.27
CA THR A 8 3.99 27.45 -20.71
C THR A 8 5.40 27.93 -20.34
N PRO A 9 5.54 28.90 -19.42
CA PRO A 9 6.84 29.51 -19.08
C PRO A 9 7.84 28.51 -18.49
N TRP A 10 7.38 27.38 -17.93
CA TRP A 10 8.19 26.31 -17.36
C TRP A 10 8.79 25.37 -18.42
N ALA A 11 8.27 25.31 -19.65
CA ALA A 11 8.69 24.37 -20.68
C ALA A 11 10.20 24.42 -20.99
N GLY A 12 10.79 25.61 -20.92
CA GLY A 12 12.23 25.78 -21.10
C GLY A 12 13.09 25.19 -19.99
N SER A 13 12.52 24.99 -18.79
CA SER A 13 13.21 24.40 -17.63
C SER A 13 13.10 22.89 -17.55
N MET A 14 12.27 22.26 -18.39
CA MET A 14 12.04 20.81 -18.36
C MET A 14 13.15 19.98 -19.01
N GLY A 15 14.11 20.62 -19.68
CA GLY A 15 15.22 19.91 -20.33
C GLY A 15 14.74 18.91 -21.39
N SER A 16 15.13 17.65 -21.23
CA SER A 16 14.70 16.54 -22.11
C SER A 16 13.40 15.85 -21.68
N THR A 17 12.74 16.33 -20.63
CA THR A 17 11.50 15.73 -20.14
C THR A 17 10.37 15.92 -21.18
N PRO A 18 9.69 14.85 -21.62
CA PRO A 18 8.59 14.96 -22.58
C PRO A 18 7.45 15.81 -22.04
N MET A 19 6.84 16.64 -22.87
CA MET A 19 5.67 17.44 -22.53
C MET A 19 4.39 16.61 -22.45
N HIS A 20 4.34 15.49 -23.15
CA HIS A 20 3.23 14.55 -23.20
C HIS A 20 3.75 13.14 -23.03
N LEU A 21 3.00 12.33 -22.29
CA LEU A 21 3.27 10.91 -22.06
C LEU A 21 2.00 10.11 -22.38
N ASP A 22 2.19 8.94 -22.99
CA ASP A 22 1.14 7.94 -23.09
C ASP A 22 1.05 7.17 -21.79
N TYR A 23 -0.04 7.36 -21.08
CA TYR A 23 -0.24 6.76 -19.76
C TYR A 23 -0.77 5.33 -19.86
N PHE A 24 -0.37 4.50 -18.92
CA PHE A 24 -0.86 3.13 -18.79
C PHE A 24 -2.37 3.14 -18.44
N GLU A 25 -3.18 2.47 -19.26
CA GLU A 25 -4.65 2.51 -19.18
C GLU A 25 -5.26 1.37 -18.34
N GLY A 26 -4.45 0.58 -17.65
CA GLY A 26 -4.87 -0.51 -16.76
C GLY A 26 -4.89 -0.13 -15.28
N SER A 27 -5.15 -1.12 -14.44
CA SER A 27 -5.10 -0.98 -12.99
C SER A 27 -3.67 -0.79 -12.47
N MET A 28 -3.54 -0.36 -11.21
CA MET A 28 -2.24 -0.25 -10.56
C MET A 28 -1.54 -1.62 -10.43
N PHE A 29 -2.31 -2.67 -10.19
CA PHE A 29 -1.72 -4.01 -10.07
C PHE A 29 -1.25 -4.54 -11.42
N GLU A 30 -2.00 -4.34 -12.51
CA GLU A 30 -1.56 -4.74 -13.86
C GLU A 30 -0.25 -4.07 -14.25
N ALA A 31 -0.04 -2.80 -13.87
CA ALA A 31 1.23 -2.12 -14.11
C ALA A 31 2.41 -2.80 -13.36
N VAL A 32 2.19 -3.29 -12.13
CA VAL A 32 3.19 -4.05 -11.37
C VAL A 32 3.37 -5.46 -11.94
N GLU A 33 2.28 -6.12 -12.35
CA GLU A 33 2.29 -7.47 -12.95
C GLU A 33 3.12 -7.47 -14.25
N ALA A 34 2.95 -6.47 -15.11
CA ALA A 34 3.74 -6.30 -16.34
C ALA A 34 5.26 -6.18 -16.06
N ILE A 35 5.64 -5.50 -14.98
CA ILE A 35 7.04 -5.41 -14.56
C ILE A 35 7.52 -6.75 -13.97
N ALA A 36 6.67 -7.44 -13.22
CA ALA A 36 7.01 -8.75 -12.66
C ALA A 36 7.23 -9.82 -13.75
N GLU A 37 6.50 -9.75 -14.85
CA GLU A 37 6.72 -10.59 -16.03
C GLU A 37 8.07 -10.31 -16.69
N LYS A 38 8.43 -9.03 -16.82
CA LYS A 38 9.68 -8.60 -17.44
C LYS A 38 10.92 -8.86 -16.58
N TYR A 39 10.79 -8.66 -15.24
CA TYR A 39 11.88 -8.75 -14.27
C TYR A 39 11.54 -9.63 -13.05
N PRO A 40 11.12 -10.90 -13.23
CA PRO A 40 10.57 -11.71 -12.13
C PRO A 40 11.52 -11.92 -10.96
N ASN A 41 12.83 -11.96 -11.23
CA ASN A 41 13.87 -12.23 -10.24
C ASN A 41 14.49 -10.96 -9.64
N TYR A 42 14.14 -9.77 -10.13
CA TYR A 42 14.58 -8.52 -9.51
C TYR A 42 13.92 -8.37 -8.15
N VAL A 43 14.65 -7.72 -7.23
CA VAL A 43 14.11 -7.42 -5.90
C VAL A 43 13.17 -6.23 -6.00
N ALA A 44 11.89 -6.46 -5.71
CA ALA A 44 10.87 -5.42 -5.65
C ALA A 44 11.04 -4.54 -4.41
N PHE A 45 11.25 -5.18 -3.26
CA PHE A 45 11.54 -4.44 -2.04
C PHE A 45 12.38 -5.26 -1.05
N ASP A 46 12.97 -4.54 -0.10
CA ASP A 46 13.68 -5.09 1.04
C ASP A 46 13.03 -4.63 2.34
N PHE A 47 12.84 -5.53 3.26
CA PHE A 47 12.31 -5.25 4.57
C PHE A 47 13.22 -5.85 5.65
N MET A 48 13.93 -4.98 6.35
CA MET A 48 14.85 -5.37 7.44
C MET A 48 15.83 -6.48 7.02
N GLY A 49 16.43 -6.32 5.83
CA GLY A 49 17.41 -7.26 5.27
C GLY A 49 16.80 -8.51 4.60
N LYS A 50 15.47 -8.61 4.53
CA LYS A 50 14.78 -9.69 3.82
C LYS A 50 14.29 -9.19 2.46
N PRO A 51 14.93 -9.56 1.35
CA PRO A 51 14.48 -9.17 0.02
C PRO A 51 13.24 -9.97 -0.41
N THR A 52 12.37 -9.31 -1.18
CA THR A 52 11.23 -9.92 -1.88
C THR A 52 11.35 -9.62 -3.35
N THR A 53 11.33 -10.64 -4.20
CA THR A 53 11.39 -10.48 -5.66
C THR A 53 10.02 -10.07 -6.23
N TYR A 54 10.00 -9.55 -7.47
CA TYR A 54 8.75 -9.22 -8.16
C TYR A 54 7.83 -10.44 -8.32
N LYS A 55 8.40 -11.60 -8.70
CA LYS A 55 7.64 -12.87 -8.74
C LYS A 55 6.99 -13.19 -7.39
N LYS A 56 7.73 -13.02 -6.29
CA LYS A 56 7.20 -13.28 -4.95
C LYS A 56 6.16 -12.25 -4.53
N LEU A 57 6.35 -10.99 -4.88
CA LEU A 57 5.38 -9.92 -4.66
C LEU A 57 4.02 -10.28 -5.29
N VAL A 58 4.00 -10.61 -6.59
CA VAL A 58 2.77 -10.99 -7.29
C VAL A 58 2.08 -12.19 -6.61
N GLN A 59 2.82 -13.23 -6.25
CA GLN A 59 2.28 -14.40 -5.54
C GLN A 59 1.62 -14.04 -4.20
N GLU A 60 2.24 -13.15 -3.43
CA GLU A 60 1.69 -12.72 -2.13
C GLU A 60 0.46 -11.81 -2.32
N VAL A 61 0.47 -10.94 -3.33
CA VAL A 61 -0.69 -10.13 -3.71
C VAL A 61 -1.86 -11.02 -4.09
N GLU A 62 -1.68 -12.01 -4.95
CA GLU A 62 -2.72 -12.95 -5.34
C GLU A 62 -3.24 -13.77 -4.14
N THR A 63 -2.34 -14.17 -3.24
CA THR A 63 -2.74 -14.86 -2.00
C THR A 63 -3.64 -13.98 -1.14
N CYS A 64 -3.27 -12.71 -0.94
CA CYS A 64 -4.10 -11.75 -0.21
C CYS A 64 -5.42 -11.45 -0.93
N ALA A 65 -5.42 -11.33 -2.27
CA ALA A 65 -6.61 -11.11 -3.06
C ALA A 65 -7.63 -12.25 -2.91
N LYS A 66 -7.18 -13.49 -3.02
CA LYS A 66 -8.01 -14.70 -2.77
C LYS A 66 -8.58 -14.70 -1.36
N ALA A 67 -7.79 -14.34 -0.36
CA ALA A 67 -8.24 -14.26 1.03
C ALA A 67 -9.29 -13.15 1.22
N LEU A 68 -9.09 -11.97 0.63
CA LEU A 68 -10.08 -10.88 0.65
C LEU A 68 -11.42 -11.29 0.04
N LYS A 69 -11.40 -11.99 -1.10
CA LYS A 69 -12.62 -12.54 -1.72
C LYS A 69 -13.31 -13.56 -0.82
N THR A 70 -12.54 -14.43 -0.17
CA THR A 70 -13.09 -15.47 0.73
C THR A 70 -13.79 -14.86 1.95
N ILE A 71 -13.31 -13.73 2.48
CA ILE A 71 -13.98 -13.03 3.59
C ILE A 71 -15.11 -12.08 3.13
N GLY A 72 -15.43 -12.07 1.83
CA GLY A 72 -16.59 -11.38 1.29
C GLY A 72 -16.33 -9.97 0.76
N VAL A 73 -15.06 -9.55 0.57
CA VAL A 73 -14.75 -8.27 -0.08
C VAL A 73 -15.20 -8.31 -1.54
N ARG A 74 -15.95 -7.28 -1.95
CA ARG A 74 -16.55 -7.14 -3.28
C ARG A 74 -15.92 -5.97 -4.03
N GLU A 75 -16.20 -5.91 -5.32
CA GLU A 75 -15.88 -4.74 -6.14
C GLU A 75 -16.54 -3.47 -5.56
N GLY A 76 -15.77 -2.38 -5.51
CA GLY A 76 -16.20 -1.10 -4.95
C GLY A 76 -16.16 -1.00 -3.43
N ASP A 77 -15.95 -2.11 -2.71
CA ASP A 77 -15.80 -2.08 -1.25
C ASP A 77 -14.53 -1.31 -0.85
N LYS A 78 -14.65 -0.55 0.23
CA LYS A 78 -13.50 0.14 0.82
C LYS A 78 -12.90 -0.73 1.91
N VAL A 79 -11.59 -0.91 1.81
CA VAL A 79 -10.80 -1.69 2.77
C VAL A 79 -9.74 -0.78 3.37
N THR A 80 -9.85 -0.56 4.67
CA THR A 80 -8.88 0.29 5.39
C THR A 80 -7.59 -0.45 5.67
N ILE A 81 -6.46 0.17 5.28
CA ILE A 81 -5.11 -0.23 5.68
C ILE A 81 -4.55 0.81 6.64
N ALA A 82 -4.34 0.42 7.90
CA ALA A 82 -3.72 1.26 8.92
C ALA A 82 -2.41 0.62 9.40
N MET A 83 -1.39 0.71 8.57
CA MET A 83 -0.11 0.04 8.77
C MET A 83 1.07 0.94 8.37
N PRO A 84 2.27 0.75 8.97
CA PRO A 84 3.49 1.39 8.50
C PRO A 84 4.01 0.73 7.21
N ASN A 85 5.15 1.22 6.69
CA ASN A 85 5.84 0.60 5.56
C ASN A 85 6.30 -0.82 5.92
N CYS A 86 5.52 -1.81 5.53
CA CYS A 86 5.82 -3.22 5.75
C CYS A 86 5.31 -4.06 4.57
N PRO A 87 5.83 -5.28 4.37
CA PRO A 87 5.42 -6.15 3.26
C PRO A 87 3.91 -6.38 3.17
N GLN A 88 3.26 -6.63 4.30
CA GLN A 88 1.83 -6.91 4.34
C GLN A 88 1.00 -5.71 3.82
N ALA A 89 1.41 -4.48 4.14
CA ALA A 89 0.72 -3.28 3.64
C ALA A 89 0.80 -3.17 2.11
N ILE A 90 1.96 -3.52 1.51
CA ILE A 90 2.14 -3.53 0.06
C ILE A 90 1.29 -4.64 -0.58
N TYR A 91 1.35 -5.86 -0.05
CA TYR A 91 0.56 -6.98 -0.57
C TYR A 91 -0.93 -6.65 -0.57
N LEU A 92 -1.44 -6.12 0.55
CA LEU A 92 -2.84 -5.77 0.72
C LEU A 92 -3.26 -4.61 -0.19
N PHE A 93 -2.42 -3.59 -0.35
CA PHE A 93 -2.70 -2.47 -1.22
C PHE A 93 -3.01 -2.91 -2.66
N TYR A 94 -2.14 -3.74 -3.23
CA TYR A 94 -2.37 -4.27 -4.58
C TYR A 94 -3.42 -5.38 -4.62
N ALA A 95 -3.59 -6.16 -3.55
CA ALA A 95 -4.64 -7.17 -3.47
C ALA A 95 -6.05 -6.57 -3.47
N ILE A 96 -6.23 -5.46 -2.76
CA ILE A 96 -7.49 -4.70 -2.77
C ILE A 96 -7.79 -4.19 -4.18
N ASN A 97 -6.78 -3.63 -4.86
CA ASN A 97 -6.92 -3.19 -6.24
C ASN A 97 -7.29 -4.35 -7.18
N LEU A 98 -6.63 -5.51 -7.03
CA LEU A 98 -6.86 -6.71 -7.85
C LEU A 98 -8.27 -7.29 -7.70
N VAL A 99 -8.87 -7.21 -6.51
CA VAL A 99 -10.26 -7.66 -6.29
C VAL A 99 -11.31 -6.59 -6.62
N GLY A 100 -10.88 -5.45 -7.18
CA GLY A 100 -11.77 -4.34 -7.54
C GLY A 100 -12.17 -3.45 -6.36
N GLY A 101 -11.54 -3.59 -5.20
CA GLY A 101 -11.79 -2.76 -4.03
C GLY A 101 -11.04 -1.42 -4.08
N ILE A 102 -11.31 -0.56 -3.11
CA ILE A 102 -10.70 0.76 -2.94
C ILE A 102 -9.90 0.76 -1.62
N ALA A 103 -8.59 0.98 -1.71
CA ALA A 103 -7.73 1.03 -0.52
C ALA A 103 -7.91 2.35 0.23
N ASN A 104 -8.40 2.30 1.46
CA ASN A 104 -8.52 3.44 2.35
C ASN A 104 -7.28 3.50 3.26
N MET A 105 -6.38 4.46 3.02
CA MET A 105 -5.08 4.53 3.66
C MET A 105 -5.12 5.43 4.88
N VAL A 106 -4.94 4.87 6.08
CA VAL A 106 -5.09 5.57 7.35
C VAL A 106 -3.81 5.51 8.17
N HIS A 107 -3.51 6.61 8.87
CA HIS A 107 -2.36 6.66 9.77
C HIS A 107 -2.60 5.73 10.98
N PRO A 108 -1.76 4.71 11.24
CA PRO A 108 -2.00 3.72 12.29
C PRO A 108 -1.91 4.30 13.72
N LEU A 109 -1.28 5.47 13.88
CA LEU A 109 -1.18 6.15 15.18
C LEU A 109 -2.29 7.17 15.44
N SER A 110 -3.23 7.36 14.51
CA SER A 110 -4.40 8.22 14.70
C SER A 110 -5.13 7.91 16.01
N ALA A 111 -5.77 8.93 16.58
CA ALA A 111 -6.63 8.76 17.74
C ALA A 111 -7.89 7.95 17.37
N GLU A 112 -8.52 7.31 18.35
CA GLU A 112 -9.69 6.45 18.12
C GLU A 112 -10.82 7.19 17.39
N LYS A 113 -11.11 8.44 17.78
CA LYS A 113 -12.13 9.28 17.10
C LYS A 113 -11.78 9.58 15.64
N GLU A 114 -10.51 9.73 15.32
CA GLU A 114 -10.07 9.93 13.94
C GLU A 114 -10.22 8.63 13.14
N ILE A 115 -9.86 7.48 13.75
CA ILE A 115 -10.05 6.17 13.13
C ILE A 115 -11.54 5.94 12.85
N GLU A 116 -12.42 6.20 13.82
CA GLU A 116 -13.87 6.11 13.67
C GLU A 116 -14.36 6.99 12.51
N PHE A 117 -13.88 8.23 12.46
CA PHE A 117 -14.18 9.16 11.36
C PHE A 117 -13.76 8.59 10.01
N TYR A 118 -12.51 8.12 9.86
CA TYR A 118 -12.02 7.59 8.59
C TYR A 118 -12.76 6.33 8.13
N LEU A 119 -13.10 5.45 9.07
CA LEU A 119 -13.86 4.23 8.77
C LEU A 119 -15.29 4.56 8.31
N ASN A 120 -15.93 5.54 8.93
CA ASN A 120 -17.29 5.97 8.57
C ASN A 120 -17.31 6.79 7.28
N GLU A 121 -16.37 7.74 7.11
CA GLU A 121 -16.26 8.57 5.91
C GLU A 121 -16.02 7.72 4.66
N SER A 122 -15.17 6.70 4.76
CA SER A 122 -14.93 5.77 3.65
C SER A 122 -15.98 4.68 3.53
N GLU A 123 -16.85 4.49 4.53
CA GLU A 123 -17.75 3.33 4.65
C GLU A 123 -17.01 1.98 4.54
N SER A 124 -15.83 1.89 5.16
CA SER A 124 -15.01 0.68 5.09
C SER A 124 -15.71 -0.53 5.69
N VAL A 125 -15.71 -1.64 4.94
CA VAL A 125 -16.28 -2.93 5.39
C VAL A 125 -15.27 -3.84 6.07
N THR A 126 -13.98 -3.61 5.81
CA THR A 126 -12.86 -4.36 6.38
C THR A 126 -11.77 -3.39 6.82
N ALA A 127 -11.20 -3.60 7.99
CA ALA A 127 -10.05 -2.86 8.48
C ALA A 127 -8.88 -3.80 8.72
N ILE A 128 -7.68 -3.38 8.33
CA ILE A 128 -6.45 -4.16 8.45
C ILE A 128 -5.42 -3.32 9.19
N THR A 129 -4.91 -3.86 10.30
CA THR A 129 -3.93 -3.14 11.12
C THR A 129 -2.92 -4.10 11.75
N LEU A 130 -1.97 -3.57 12.52
CA LEU A 130 -1.02 -4.37 13.29
C LEU A 130 -1.56 -4.68 14.69
N ASP A 131 -1.06 -5.79 15.25
CA ASP A 131 -1.37 -6.25 16.61
C ASP A 131 -1.26 -5.15 17.68
N GLN A 132 -0.27 -4.28 17.60
CA GLN A 132 -0.07 -3.16 18.52
C GLN A 132 -1.17 -2.06 18.47
N PHE A 133 -2.02 -2.06 17.44
CA PHE A 133 -3.09 -1.07 17.25
C PHE A 133 -4.48 -1.67 17.38
N TYR A 134 -4.59 -2.97 17.68
CA TYR A 134 -5.86 -3.69 17.78
C TYR A 134 -6.90 -2.96 18.63
N ASN A 135 -6.54 -2.57 19.84
CA ASN A 135 -7.48 -1.96 20.78
C ASN A 135 -8.16 -0.71 20.23
N LYS A 136 -7.45 0.10 19.44
CA LYS A 136 -8.01 1.31 18.81
C LYS A 136 -9.09 1.01 17.77
N PHE A 137 -8.91 -0.08 17.02
CA PHE A 137 -9.89 -0.49 15.99
C PHE A 137 -11.08 -1.21 16.62
N GLU A 138 -10.84 -2.05 17.63
CA GLU A 138 -11.91 -2.76 18.31
C GLU A 138 -12.82 -1.79 19.12
N SER A 139 -12.25 -0.76 19.75
CA SER A 139 -13.00 0.22 20.52
C SER A 139 -14.04 0.98 19.68
N VAL A 140 -13.76 1.22 18.39
CA VAL A 140 -14.63 1.99 17.49
C VAL A 140 -15.48 1.11 16.55
N ARG A 141 -15.17 -0.19 16.47
CA ARG A 141 -15.79 -1.11 15.50
C ARG A 141 -17.31 -1.03 15.48
N LYS A 142 -17.94 -1.08 16.67
CA LYS A 142 -19.41 -1.06 16.82
C LYS A 142 -20.10 0.19 16.28
N ASN A 143 -19.33 1.27 16.13
CA ASN A 143 -19.81 2.56 15.61
C ASN A 143 -19.59 2.71 14.10
N THR A 144 -19.11 1.66 13.43
CA THR A 144 -18.71 1.67 12.00
C THR A 144 -19.38 0.53 11.23
N LYS A 145 -19.22 0.53 9.90
CA LYS A 145 -19.65 -0.56 9.03
C LYS A 145 -18.64 -1.73 8.94
N VAL A 146 -17.56 -1.71 9.71
CA VAL A 146 -16.52 -2.72 9.65
C VAL A 146 -17.01 -4.07 10.14
N VAL A 147 -17.07 -5.02 9.23
CA VAL A 147 -17.45 -6.43 9.51
C VAL A 147 -16.20 -7.21 9.93
N ASN A 148 -15.12 -7.09 9.18
CA ASN A 148 -13.88 -7.83 9.40
C ASN A 148 -12.75 -6.92 9.91
N ILE A 149 -12.06 -7.36 10.96
CA ILE A 149 -10.78 -6.78 11.37
C ILE A 149 -9.69 -7.83 11.15
N ILE A 150 -8.72 -7.52 10.30
CA ILE A 150 -7.56 -8.38 10.04
C ILE A 150 -6.37 -7.83 10.81
N ILE A 151 -5.74 -8.69 11.60
CA ILE A 151 -4.59 -8.32 12.43
C ILE A 151 -3.33 -8.99 11.89
N ALA A 152 -2.43 -8.17 11.39
CA ALA A 152 -1.07 -8.58 11.02
C ALA A 152 -0.08 -8.28 12.16
N SER A 153 1.11 -8.86 12.07
CA SER A 153 2.21 -8.54 12.97
C SER A 153 3.50 -8.34 12.17
N ILE A 154 4.32 -7.41 12.59
CA ILE A 154 5.65 -7.20 12.00
C ILE A 154 6.50 -8.47 12.03
N LYS A 155 6.37 -9.28 13.11
CA LYS A 155 7.10 -10.56 13.24
C LYS A 155 6.83 -11.53 12.09
N ASP A 156 5.68 -11.44 11.43
CA ASP A 156 5.31 -12.35 10.32
C ASP A 156 6.12 -12.06 9.05
N ALA A 157 6.64 -10.82 8.91
CA ALA A 157 7.47 -10.42 7.79
C ALA A 157 8.98 -10.60 8.03
N LEU A 158 9.40 -10.80 9.28
CA LEU A 158 10.82 -10.87 9.65
C LEU A 158 11.44 -12.25 9.36
N ALA A 159 12.71 -12.24 8.94
CA ALA A 159 13.55 -13.44 8.88
C ALA A 159 14.23 -13.73 10.24
N GLN A 160 14.64 -14.97 10.43
CA GLN A 160 15.55 -15.30 11.54
C GLN A 160 16.96 -14.76 11.23
N PRO A 161 17.76 -14.28 12.23
CA PRO A 161 17.44 -14.20 13.68
C PRO A 161 16.71 -12.91 14.11
N ILE A 162 16.43 -11.98 13.19
CA ILE A 162 15.80 -10.68 13.49
C ILE A 162 14.43 -10.87 14.16
N LYS A 163 13.67 -11.87 13.70
CA LYS A 163 12.39 -12.24 14.32
C LYS A 163 12.53 -12.58 15.80
N ALA A 164 13.54 -13.38 16.17
CA ALA A 164 13.79 -13.73 17.55
C ALA A 164 14.14 -12.48 18.40
N GLY A 165 15.02 -11.61 17.90
CA GLY A 165 15.36 -10.35 18.55
C GLY A 165 14.15 -9.42 18.72
N TYR A 166 13.29 -9.31 17.70
CA TYR A 166 12.05 -8.55 17.79
C TYR A 166 11.11 -9.09 18.87
N MET A 167 10.92 -10.40 18.92
CA MET A 167 10.05 -11.05 19.91
C MET A 167 10.54 -10.81 21.35
N LEU A 168 11.86 -10.82 21.57
CA LEU A 168 12.47 -10.58 22.88
C LEU A 168 12.41 -9.12 23.34
N THR A 169 12.27 -8.18 22.40
CA THR A 169 12.33 -6.73 22.68
C THR A 169 10.98 -6.06 22.50
N GLN A 170 10.61 -5.77 21.25
CA GLN A 170 9.37 -5.03 20.93
C GLN A 170 8.12 -5.90 21.08
N GLY A 171 8.19 -7.19 20.70
CA GLY A 171 7.05 -8.10 20.75
C GLY A 171 6.51 -8.32 22.17
N ARG A 172 7.37 -8.21 23.19
CA ARG A 172 6.94 -8.31 24.60
C ARG A 172 6.11 -7.12 25.09
N LYS A 173 6.20 -5.97 24.42
CA LYS A 173 5.50 -4.74 24.76
C LYS A 173 4.11 -4.66 24.14
N ILE A 174 3.83 -5.55 23.20
CA ILE A 174 2.53 -5.59 22.51
C ILE A 174 1.55 -6.35 23.41
N GLU A 175 0.43 -5.72 23.70
CA GLU A 175 -0.65 -6.33 24.46
C GLU A 175 -1.19 -7.55 23.72
N LYS A 176 -1.48 -8.61 24.47
CA LYS A 176 -2.00 -9.84 23.88
C LYS A 176 -3.48 -9.64 23.50
N ILE A 177 -3.77 -9.90 22.25
CA ILE A 177 -5.14 -9.93 21.75
C ILE A 177 -5.81 -11.20 22.29
N PRO A 178 -7.00 -11.11 22.90
CA PRO A 178 -7.75 -12.28 23.38
C PRO A 178 -7.87 -13.36 22.30
N GLU A 179 -7.84 -14.62 22.72
CA GLU A 179 -7.94 -15.74 21.76
C GLU A 179 -9.31 -15.78 21.07
N ASP A 180 -10.35 -15.42 21.82
CA ASP A 180 -11.75 -15.34 21.39
C ASP A 180 -12.12 -14.00 20.71
N ALA A 181 -11.15 -13.08 20.54
CA ALA A 181 -11.40 -11.81 19.84
C ALA A 181 -11.95 -12.06 18.43
N PRO A 182 -13.01 -11.34 18.02
CA PRO A 182 -13.64 -11.55 16.71
C PRO A 182 -12.82 -10.89 15.58
N VAL A 183 -11.57 -11.33 15.43
CA VAL A 183 -10.61 -10.84 14.44
C VAL A 183 -10.03 -11.99 13.62
N ILE A 184 -9.61 -11.70 12.41
CA ILE A 184 -8.90 -12.66 11.54
C ILE A 184 -7.40 -12.39 11.70
N ARG A 185 -6.65 -13.35 12.24
CA ARG A 185 -5.20 -13.22 12.38
C ARG A 185 -4.53 -13.43 11.03
N TRP A 186 -3.38 -12.78 10.80
CA TRP A 186 -2.68 -12.79 9.52
C TRP A 186 -2.46 -14.20 8.93
N GLN A 187 -2.02 -15.14 9.75
CA GLN A 187 -1.79 -16.52 9.31
C GLN A 187 -3.09 -17.25 8.92
N GLU A 188 -4.18 -16.96 9.60
CA GLU A 188 -5.51 -17.45 9.27
C GLU A 188 -5.99 -16.81 7.96
N PHE A 189 -5.89 -15.48 7.85
CA PHE A 189 -6.21 -14.74 6.64
C PHE A 189 -5.50 -15.32 5.42
N VAL A 190 -4.18 -15.52 5.48
CA VAL A 190 -3.41 -16.12 4.38
C VAL A 190 -3.90 -17.55 4.06
N ARG A 191 -4.27 -18.35 5.08
CA ARG A 191 -4.83 -19.71 4.85
C ARG A 191 -6.17 -19.67 4.13
N LEU A 192 -7.01 -18.67 4.36
CA LEU A 192 -8.30 -18.51 3.68
C LEU A 192 -8.18 -18.39 2.16
N SER A 193 -7.03 -17.98 1.65
CA SER A 193 -6.78 -17.96 0.20
C SER A 193 -6.99 -19.31 -0.49
N ARG A 194 -6.80 -20.41 0.25
CA ARG A 194 -7.00 -21.79 -0.25
C ARG A 194 -8.48 -22.15 -0.42
N CYS A 195 -9.38 -21.36 0.17
CA CYS A 195 -10.82 -21.55 0.08
C CYS A 195 -11.47 -20.68 -1.01
N CYS A 196 -10.66 -19.94 -1.77
CA CYS A 196 -11.16 -19.13 -2.88
C CYS A 196 -11.31 -19.99 -4.14
N PHE A 197 -12.54 -20.34 -4.47
CA PHE A 197 -12.90 -21.08 -5.68
C PHE A 197 -13.56 -20.19 -6.73
N TYR A 198 -13.55 -18.87 -6.52
CA TYR A 198 -14.17 -17.86 -7.38
C TYR A 198 -13.11 -17.13 -8.18
N ASP A 199 -13.53 -16.45 -9.24
CA ASP A 199 -12.69 -15.48 -9.90
C ASP A 199 -12.43 -14.29 -8.94
N TYR A 200 -11.17 -14.02 -8.69
CA TYR A 200 -10.71 -12.96 -7.79
C TYR A 200 -10.06 -11.79 -8.51
N LYS A 201 -9.75 -11.94 -9.78
CA LYS A 201 -9.20 -10.88 -10.62
C LYS A 201 -10.34 -10.09 -11.25
N ILE A 202 -10.48 -8.84 -10.85
CA ILE A 202 -11.48 -7.93 -11.41
C ILE A 202 -10.77 -6.95 -12.33
N SER A 203 -11.18 -6.93 -13.59
CA SER A 203 -10.67 -5.94 -14.56
C SER A 203 -11.11 -4.54 -14.14
N ARG A 204 -10.15 -3.61 -14.08
CA ARG A 204 -10.39 -2.22 -13.69
C ARG A 204 -9.84 -1.27 -14.74
N ALA A 205 -10.66 -0.28 -15.09
CA ALA A 205 -10.22 0.79 -15.97
C ALA A 205 -9.27 1.76 -15.27
N ALA A 206 -8.50 2.50 -16.06
CA ALA A 206 -7.58 3.51 -15.57
C ALA A 206 -8.28 4.58 -14.69
N ASP A 207 -9.47 4.99 -15.07
CA ASP A 207 -10.24 6.03 -14.38
C ASP A 207 -11.09 5.51 -13.20
N ASP A 208 -11.05 4.20 -12.91
CA ASP A 208 -11.75 3.64 -11.76
C ASP A 208 -11.10 4.09 -10.44
N PRO A 209 -11.92 4.41 -9.40
CA PRO A 209 -11.45 4.69 -8.06
C PRO A 209 -10.61 3.54 -7.50
N ALA A 210 -9.47 3.84 -6.92
CA ALA A 210 -8.52 2.84 -6.42
C ALA A 210 -8.04 3.09 -5.00
N VAL A 211 -7.87 4.36 -4.62
CA VAL A 211 -7.26 4.74 -3.33
C VAL A 211 -7.99 5.93 -2.72
N ILE A 212 -8.16 5.93 -1.40
CA ILE A 212 -8.55 7.09 -0.61
C ILE A 212 -7.35 7.50 0.24
N LEU A 213 -6.93 8.76 0.11
CA LEU A 213 -5.91 9.39 0.94
C LEU A 213 -6.52 10.60 1.66
N TYR A 214 -6.00 10.89 2.86
CA TYR A 214 -6.51 12.01 3.66
C TYR A 214 -5.54 13.18 3.66
N SER A 215 -6.07 14.38 3.47
CA SER A 215 -5.33 15.62 3.61
C SER A 215 -5.85 16.41 4.79
N GLY A 216 -4.94 16.99 5.58
CA GLY A 216 -5.29 18.03 6.54
C GLY A 216 -5.75 19.27 5.76
N GLY A 217 -7.06 19.52 5.72
CA GLY A 217 -7.62 20.68 5.02
C GLY A 217 -7.17 21.99 5.68
N THR A 218 -6.90 23.02 4.89
CA THR A 218 -6.66 24.40 5.37
C THR A 218 -7.88 24.95 6.13
N THR A 219 -9.04 24.32 6.00
CA THR A 219 -10.31 24.66 6.67
C THR A 219 -10.52 23.91 7.99
N GLY A 220 -9.53 23.15 8.48
CA GLY A 220 -9.61 22.39 9.75
C GLY A 220 -10.32 21.05 9.66
N THR A 221 -11.03 20.74 8.57
CA THR A 221 -11.70 19.45 8.38
C THR A 221 -10.87 18.56 7.45
N THR A 222 -10.51 17.38 7.90
CA THR A 222 -9.83 16.35 7.09
C THR A 222 -10.76 15.87 5.98
N LYS A 223 -10.24 15.79 4.75
CA LYS A 223 -10.99 15.34 3.56
C LYS A 223 -10.37 14.06 3.02
N GLY A 224 -11.22 13.09 2.68
CA GLY A 224 -10.84 11.92 1.91
C GLY A 224 -10.79 12.26 0.42
N ILE A 225 -9.62 12.09 -0.18
CA ILE A 225 -9.37 12.33 -1.61
C ILE A 225 -9.38 10.98 -2.30
N VAL A 226 -10.32 10.78 -3.22
CA VAL A 226 -10.41 9.58 -4.05
C VAL A 226 -9.47 9.73 -5.25
N LEU A 227 -8.57 8.79 -5.42
CA LEU A 227 -7.61 8.73 -6.52
C LEU A 227 -7.86 7.49 -7.37
N THR A 228 -7.69 7.63 -8.69
CA THR A 228 -7.89 6.55 -9.67
C THR A 228 -6.61 5.76 -9.91
N ASN A 229 -6.71 4.61 -10.58
CA ASN A 229 -5.57 3.87 -11.08
C ASN A 229 -4.64 4.76 -11.92
N LYS A 230 -5.23 5.57 -12.82
CA LYS A 230 -4.51 6.50 -13.70
C LYS A 230 -3.72 7.55 -12.94
N ASN A 231 -4.27 8.09 -11.84
CA ASN A 231 -3.54 9.07 -11.04
C ASN A 231 -2.21 8.53 -10.52
N PHE A 232 -2.22 7.27 -10.04
CA PHE A 232 -1.01 6.61 -9.56
C PHE A 232 -0.07 6.19 -10.68
N ASN A 233 -0.58 5.54 -11.74
CA ASN A 233 0.22 5.11 -12.88
C ASN A 233 0.88 6.30 -13.59
N ALA A 234 0.11 7.38 -13.83
CA ALA A 234 0.63 8.60 -14.43
C ALA A 234 1.71 9.26 -13.58
N LEU A 235 1.51 9.35 -12.25
CA LEU A 235 2.53 9.86 -11.34
C LEU A 235 3.84 9.08 -11.50
N GLY A 236 3.78 7.75 -11.50
CA GLY A 236 4.95 6.89 -11.67
C GLY A 236 5.69 7.16 -12.98
N GLN A 237 4.97 7.23 -14.09
CA GLN A 237 5.54 7.49 -15.40
C GLN A 237 6.14 8.91 -15.50
N GLN A 238 5.48 9.93 -14.93
CA GLN A 238 5.97 11.31 -14.89
C GLN A 238 7.26 11.45 -14.09
N VAL A 239 7.33 10.84 -12.89
CA VAL A 239 8.53 10.87 -12.05
C VAL A 239 9.74 10.26 -12.79
N ILE A 240 9.54 9.15 -13.49
CA ILE A 240 10.63 8.50 -14.23
C ILE A 240 10.98 9.25 -15.51
N ALA A 241 9.99 9.80 -16.23
CA ALA A 241 10.26 10.62 -17.41
C ALA A 241 11.09 11.87 -17.08
N ALA A 242 10.90 12.43 -15.87
CA ALA A 242 11.72 13.53 -15.35
C ALA A 242 13.09 13.10 -14.80
N ASN A 243 13.34 11.79 -14.69
CA ASN A 243 14.62 11.24 -14.22
C ASN A 243 15.26 10.31 -15.26
N PRO A 244 15.96 10.84 -16.28
CA PRO A 244 16.52 10.06 -17.37
C PRO A 244 17.66 9.11 -16.92
N MET A 245 18.14 9.24 -15.69
CA MET A 245 19.18 8.37 -15.14
C MET A 245 18.63 7.09 -14.50
N PHE A 246 17.32 7.03 -14.22
CA PHE A 246 16.70 5.85 -13.61
C PHE A 246 16.89 4.59 -14.47
N ARG A 247 17.21 3.50 -13.80
CA ARG A 247 17.33 2.15 -14.41
C ARG A 247 16.57 1.13 -13.57
N PRO A 248 15.97 0.09 -14.18
CA PRO A 248 15.44 -1.04 -13.46
C PRO A 248 16.48 -1.65 -12.49
N GLY A 249 16.10 -1.87 -11.24
CA GLY A 249 17.00 -2.28 -10.15
C GLY A 249 17.52 -1.15 -9.27
N ASP A 250 17.35 0.12 -9.66
CA ASP A 250 17.67 1.26 -8.82
C ASP A 250 16.87 1.24 -7.52
N LYS A 251 17.45 1.82 -6.46
CA LYS A 251 16.92 1.73 -5.11
C LYS A 251 16.34 3.06 -4.64
N MET A 252 15.17 2.99 -4.02
CA MET A 252 14.52 4.10 -3.34
C MET A 252 14.39 3.79 -1.83
N LEU A 253 14.85 4.69 -0.98
CA LEU A 253 14.58 4.61 0.44
C LEU A 253 13.13 5.02 0.72
N ALA A 254 12.26 4.04 0.96
CA ALA A 254 10.86 4.26 1.27
C ALA A 254 10.71 4.59 2.77
N ALA A 255 11.17 5.79 3.15
CA ALA A 255 11.07 6.31 4.52
C ALA A 255 9.78 7.09 4.76
N MET A 256 9.18 7.65 3.71
CA MET A 256 7.88 8.31 3.80
C MET A 256 6.77 7.29 3.97
N PRO A 257 5.78 7.57 4.85
CA PRO A 257 4.74 6.60 5.19
C PRO A 257 3.87 6.20 3.99
N ILE A 258 3.53 4.90 3.92
CA ILE A 258 2.65 4.33 2.88
C ILE A 258 1.22 4.93 2.90
N PHE A 259 0.75 5.43 4.02
CA PHE A 259 -0.55 6.10 4.13
C PHE A 259 -0.51 7.58 3.71
N HIS A 260 0.61 8.05 3.16
CA HIS A 260 0.79 9.40 2.61
C HIS A 260 1.06 9.32 1.11
N GLY A 261 0.49 10.26 0.33
CA GLY A 261 0.58 10.23 -1.14
C GLY A 261 2.01 10.17 -1.69
N PHE A 262 2.96 10.88 -1.10
CA PHE A 262 4.37 10.81 -1.51
C PHE A 262 4.99 9.43 -1.20
N GLY A 263 4.74 8.88 -0.01
CA GLY A 263 5.26 7.56 0.37
C GLY A 263 4.69 6.46 -0.52
N LEU A 264 3.38 6.45 -0.68
CA LEU A 264 2.69 5.44 -1.47
C LEU A 264 2.95 5.61 -2.97
N GLY A 265 2.77 6.82 -3.50
CA GLY A 265 2.86 7.10 -4.94
C GLY A 265 4.30 7.14 -5.43
N VAL A 266 5.17 7.95 -4.82
CA VAL A 266 6.54 8.16 -5.32
C VAL A 266 7.49 7.07 -4.82
N CYS A 267 7.50 6.81 -3.50
CA CYS A 267 8.51 5.89 -2.95
C CYS A 267 8.20 4.41 -3.20
N ILE A 268 6.92 4.03 -3.37
CA ILE A 268 6.51 2.63 -3.53
C ILE A 268 5.98 2.37 -4.93
N HIS A 269 4.85 2.98 -5.32
CA HIS A 269 4.19 2.65 -6.58
C HIS A 269 5.05 2.95 -7.80
N THR A 270 5.66 4.15 -7.86
CA THR A 270 6.59 4.51 -8.95
C THR A 270 7.70 3.47 -9.11
N MET A 271 8.35 3.10 -8.02
CA MET A 271 9.44 2.12 -8.07
C MET A 271 8.96 0.76 -8.55
N LEU A 272 7.83 0.27 -8.01
CA LEU A 272 7.30 -1.05 -8.35
C LEU A 272 6.77 -1.15 -9.78
N THR A 273 6.26 -0.06 -10.35
CA THR A 273 5.78 -0.02 -11.75
C THR A 273 6.87 0.29 -12.78
N GLN A 274 8.09 0.59 -12.32
CA GLN A 274 9.21 0.93 -13.19
C GLN A 274 10.41 -0.02 -13.03
N GLY A 275 10.25 -1.10 -12.27
CA GLY A 275 11.29 -2.11 -12.07
C GLY A 275 12.33 -1.75 -11.02
N GLY A 276 12.08 -0.74 -10.19
CA GLY A 276 12.96 -0.33 -9.10
C GLY A 276 12.84 -1.22 -7.87
N ARG A 277 13.59 -0.88 -6.82
CA ARG A 277 13.63 -1.58 -5.54
C ARG A 277 13.34 -0.61 -4.39
N CYS A 278 12.33 -0.90 -3.58
CA CYS A 278 12.02 -0.13 -2.37
C CYS A 278 12.77 -0.67 -1.16
N ILE A 279 13.47 0.18 -0.43
CA ILE A 279 14.02 -0.16 0.89
C ILE A 279 12.99 0.32 1.93
N LEU A 280 12.22 -0.62 2.47
CA LEU A 280 11.11 -0.29 3.37
C LEU A 280 11.61 0.08 4.76
N VAL A 281 11.28 1.28 5.21
CA VAL A 281 11.59 1.77 6.56
C VAL A 281 10.28 1.91 7.34
N PRO A 282 9.97 0.99 8.27
CA PRO A 282 8.69 1.03 8.99
C PRO A 282 8.58 2.21 9.97
N ARG A 283 9.72 2.69 10.45
CA ARG A 283 9.82 3.87 11.31
C ARG A 283 11.13 4.59 11.05
N PHE A 284 11.01 5.78 10.46
CA PHE A 284 12.18 6.63 10.25
C PHE A 284 12.63 7.27 11.57
N THR A 285 13.92 7.17 11.85
CA THR A 285 14.60 7.94 12.90
C THR A 285 15.97 8.35 12.37
N PRO A 286 16.56 9.49 12.81
CA PRO A 286 17.91 9.88 12.39
C PRO A 286 18.95 8.78 12.62
N LYS A 287 18.82 8.03 13.73
CA LYS A 287 19.71 6.89 14.04
C LYS A 287 19.50 5.68 13.11
N SER A 288 18.32 5.45 12.60
CA SER A 288 18.06 4.34 11.65
C SER A 288 18.53 4.66 10.24
N TYR A 289 18.65 5.96 9.90
CA TYR A 289 19.16 6.40 8.62
C TYR A 289 20.69 6.25 8.49
N ALA A 290 21.41 6.39 9.60
CA ALA A 290 22.89 6.32 9.65
C ALA A 290 23.44 4.87 9.65
N LYS A 291 22.58 3.84 9.67
CA LYS A 291 22.94 2.41 9.61
C LYS A 291 22.66 1.83 8.22
#